data_b9794c510102df299dd8b4522e5bb775
#
_entry.id   b9794c510102df299dd8b4522e5bb775
#
_cell.length_a   1.000
_cell.length_b   1.000
_cell.length_c   1.000
_cell.angle_alpha   90.00
_cell.angle_beta   90.00
_cell.angle_gamma   90.00
#
_symmetry.space_group_name_H-M   'P 1'
#
loop_
_entity.id
_entity.type
_entity.pdbx_description
1 polymer ?
#
loop_
_entity_poly.entity_id
_entity_poly.type
_entity_poly.pdbx_seq_one_letter_code
_entity_poly.pdbx_strand_id
1 'polypeptide(L)'
;MVDEIDKRISLRPCSKIEAFLPPGTQLTGRVSIGVRCTETGGWSTLIPVQIKITRELLVSAHALTLGQIVRETDLTRLKTETTLNSGITDASLIVGKVLRYSIAAGYILREDMLRAPYSIKQGQTVNLSIQANGFTLSSSGVALNNASEGETVQARTSSGRVISGTASADGVILINP
;
A
#
# COMPACT_ATOMS: atom_id res chain seq x y z
N MET A 1 -24.85 -0.59 -10.04
CA MET A 1 -25.86 -0.49 -11.14
C MET A 1 -26.00 -1.86 -11.73
N VAL A 2 -27.21 -2.30 -11.99
CA VAL A 2 -27.50 -3.54 -12.71
C VAL A 2 -27.72 -3.14 -14.16
N ASP A 3 -26.94 -3.74 -15.07
CA ASP A 3 -27.15 -3.52 -16.50
C ASP A 3 -28.48 -4.18 -16.94
N GLU A 4 -29.14 -3.66 -17.98
CA GLU A 4 -30.34 -4.27 -18.50
C GLU A 4 -30.06 -5.71 -18.92
N ILE A 5 -30.96 -6.63 -18.56
CA ILE A 5 -30.89 -8.01 -19.03
C ILE A 5 -31.04 -7.98 -20.55
N ASP A 6 -30.14 -8.67 -21.26
CA ASP A 6 -30.20 -8.76 -22.73
C ASP A 6 -31.61 -9.23 -23.15
N LYS A 7 -32.32 -8.39 -23.92
CA LYS A 7 -33.68 -8.63 -24.40
C LYS A 7 -33.81 -9.89 -25.26
N ARG A 8 -32.69 -10.51 -25.65
CA ARG A 8 -32.65 -11.78 -26.38
C ARG A 8 -32.81 -13.00 -25.46
N ILE A 9 -32.67 -12.82 -24.15
CA ILE A 9 -32.80 -13.88 -23.16
C ILE A 9 -34.29 -13.98 -22.80
N SER A 10 -35.00 -14.93 -23.40
CA SER A 10 -36.38 -15.25 -23.03
C SER A 10 -36.34 -16.28 -21.89
N LEU A 11 -36.61 -15.82 -20.67
CA LEU A 11 -36.73 -16.67 -19.50
C LEU A 11 -38.18 -17.04 -19.25
N ARG A 12 -38.44 -18.29 -18.86
CA ARG A 12 -39.76 -18.72 -18.44
C ARG A 12 -40.14 -18.08 -17.11
N PRO A 13 -41.43 -17.77 -16.87
CA PRO A 13 -41.89 -17.31 -15.57
C PRO A 13 -41.44 -18.25 -14.44
N CYS A 14 -41.00 -17.68 -13.31
CA CYS A 14 -40.53 -18.43 -12.17
C CYS A 14 -40.93 -17.73 -10.87
N SER A 15 -41.56 -18.48 -9.95
CA SER A 15 -41.98 -17.96 -8.65
C SER A 15 -40.92 -18.05 -7.58
N LYS A 16 -39.85 -18.88 -7.79
CA LYS A 16 -38.74 -19.10 -6.85
C LYS A 16 -37.41 -18.79 -7.48
N ILE A 17 -37.03 -17.52 -7.42
CA ILE A 17 -35.74 -17.03 -7.94
C ILE A 17 -34.74 -16.95 -6.82
N GLU A 18 -33.53 -17.45 -7.07
CA GLU A 18 -32.38 -17.37 -6.18
C GLU A 18 -31.19 -16.74 -6.89
N ALA A 19 -30.56 -15.75 -6.23
CA ALA A 19 -29.31 -15.16 -6.70
C ALA A 19 -28.11 -15.87 -6.04
N PHE A 20 -27.05 -16.12 -6.80
CA PHE A 20 -25.82 -16.72 -6.29
C PHE A 20 -24.60 -16.07 -6.91
N LEU A 21 -23.48 -16.18 -6.23
CA LEU A 21 -22.19 -15.76 -6.74
C LEU A 21 -21.47 -16.98 -7.33
N PRO A 22 -21.04 -16.93 -8.60
CA PRO A 22 -20.20 -17.98 -9.14
C PRO A 22 -18.91 -18.14 -8.33
N PRO A 23 -18.38 -19.37 -8.15
CA PRO A 23 -17.13 -19.60 -7.43
C PRO A 23 -15.99 -18.76 -7.98
N GLY A 24 -15.19 -18.16 -7.11
CA GLY A 24 -14.05 -17.32 -7.48
C GLY A 24 -14.40 -15.89 -7.90
N THR A 25 -15.67 -15.47 -7.85
CA THR A 25 -16.07 -14.10 -8.17
C THR A 25 -15.57 -13.12 -7.10
N GLN A 26 -14.76 -12.16 -7.50
CA GLN A 26 -14.39 -11.02 -6.65
C GLN A 26 -15.44 -9.91 -6.80
N LEU A 27 -15.98 -9.43 -5.67
CA LEU A 27 -17.03 -8.40 -5.63
C LEU A 27 -16.46 -6.98 -5.88
N THR A 28 -15.74 -6.80 -6.99
CA THR A 28 -15.18 -5.50 -7.39
C THR A 28 -15.26 -5.31 -8.89
N GLY A 29 -15.61 -4.10 -9.32
CA GLY A 29 -15.67 -3.77 -10.73
C GLY A 29 -16.81 -4.47 -11.48
N ARG A 30 -16.54 -4.98 -12.68
CA ARG A 30 -17.52 -5.67 -13.52
C ARG A 30 -17.53 -7.16 -13.16
N VAL A 31 -18.65 -7.65 -12.67
CA VAL A 31 -18.83 -9.05 -12.26
C VAL A 31 -20.14 -9.59 -12.81
N SER A 32 -20.30 -10.92 -12.86
CA SER A 32 -21.55 -11.56 -13.21
C SER A 32 -22.16 -12.21 -11.98
N ILE A 33 -23.41 -11.89 -11.69
CA ILE A 33 -24.21 -12.54 -10.65
C ILE A 33 -25.05 -13.62 -11.33
N GLY A 34 -25.00 -14.83 -10.79
CA GLY A 34 -25.86 -15.92 -11.21
C GLY A 34 -27.28 -15.75 -10.63
N VAL A 35 -28.27 -15.97 -11.49
CA VAL A 35 -29.67 -16.02 -11.09
C VAL A 35 -30.25 -17.33 -11.59
N ARG A 36 -30.89 -18.09 -10.71
CA ARG A 36 -31.49 -19.37 -11.06
C ARG A 36 -32.94 -19.47 -10.56
N CYS A 37 -33.72 -20.17 -11.34
CA CYS A 37 -35.05 -20.63 -10.93
C CYS A 37 -34.92 -22.00 -10.27
N THR A 38 -35.42 -22.14 -9.03
CA THR A 38 -35.30 -23.38 -8.24
C THR A 38 -36.47 -24.34 -8.44
N GLU A 39 -37.39 -24.02 -9.34
CA GLU A 39 -38.55 -24.89 -9.68
C GLU A 39 -38.11 -26.02 -10.63
N THR A 40 -38.95 -27.07 -10.71
CA THR A 40 -38.71 -28.20 -11.61
C THR A 40 -38.64 -27.72 -13.07
N GLY A 41 -37.55 -28.02 -13.77
CA GLY A 41 -37.30 -27.49 -15.12
C GLY A 41 -36.83 -26.04 -15.15
N GLY A 42 -36.29 -25.54 -14.01
CA GLY A 42 -35.80 -24.19 -13.88
C GLY A 42 -34.65 -23.85 -14.80
N TRP A 43 -34.37 -22.59 -14.89
CA TRP A 43 -33.26 -22.00 -15.70
C TRP A 43 -32.23 -21.32 -14.83
N SER A 44 -31.05 -21.11 -15.38
CA SER A 44 -30.00 -20.31 -14.76
C SER A 44 -29.41 -19.36 -15.79
N THR A 45 -29.12 -18.14 -15.37
CA THR A 45 -28.50 -17.12 -16.23
C THR A 45 -27.50 -16.29 -15.43
N LEU A 46 -26.59 -15.62 -16.13
CA LEU A 46 -25.64 -14.70 -15.55
C LEU A 46 -26.01 -13.27 -15.92
N ILE A 47 -26.11 -12.42 -14.95
CA ILE A 47 -26.44 -11.00 -15.14
C ILE A 47 -25.17 -10.20 -14.87
N PRO A 48 -24.66 -9.43 -15.84
CA PRO A 48 -23.55 -8.53 -15.63
C PRO A 48 -23.97 -7.38 -14.72
N VAL A 49 -23.17 -7.11 -13.70
CA VAL A 49 -23.37 -6.00 -12.76
C VAL A 49 -22.07 -5.25 -12.57
N GLN A 50 -22.18 -3.96 -12.36
CA GLN A 50 -21.04 -3.13 -12.00
C GLN A 50 -21.11 -2.76 -10.52
N ILE A 51 -20.13 -3.25 -9.75
CA ILE A 51 -19.99 -2.93 -8.34
C ILE A 51 -19.11 -1.70 -8.23
N LYS A 52 -19.63 -0.64 -7.63
CA LYS A 52 -18.93 0.57 -7.25
C LYS A 52 -18.83 0.62 -5.74
N ILE A 53 -17.64 0.85 -5.23
CA ILE A 53 -17.38 0.99 -3.79
C ILE A 53 -17.11 2.47 -3.52
N THR A 54 -17.91 3.08 -2.66
CA THR A 54 -17.64 4.43 -2.17
C THR A 54 -16.71 4.35 -0.98
N ARG A 55 -15.55 5.01 -1.07
CA ARG A 55 -14.55 5.08 0.00
C ARG A 55 -14.09 6.51 0.22
N GLU A 56 -13.69 6.81 1.45
CA GLU A 56 -12.94 8.00 1.77
C GLU A 56 -11.45 7.68 1.65
N LEU A 57 -10.81 8.28 0.67
CA LEU A 57 -9.37 8.13 0.42
C LEU A 57 -8.65 9.41 0.83
N LEU A 58 -7.40 9.25 1.25
CA LEU A 58 -6.51 10.38 1.50
C LEU A 58 -5.94 10.90 0.19
N VAL A 59 -6.08 12.21 -0.01
CA VAL A 59 -5.52 12.94 -1.13
C VAL A 59 -4.65 14.09 -0.63
N SER A 60 -3.71 14.54 -1.45
CA SER A 60 -2.91 15.72 -1.15
C SER A 60 -3.76 16.98 -1.13
N ALA A 61 -3.71 17.75 -0.04
CA ALA A 61 -4.43 19.03 0.09
C ALA A 61 -3.88 20.11 -0.87
N HIS A 62 -2.59 20.04 -1.19
CA HIS A 62 -1.87 20.92 -2.11
C HIS A 62 -0.77 20.13 -2.84
N ALA A 63 -0.06 20.77 -3.75
CA ALA A 63 1.07 20.11 -4.43
C ALA A 63 2.18 19.79 -3.43
N LEU A 64 2.69 18.55 -3.49
CA LEU A 64 3.77 18.08 -2.63
C LEU A 64 4.99 17.74 -3.49
N THR A 65 6.19 17.99 -2.96
CA THR A 65 7.44 17.83 -3.72
C THR A 65 8.17 16.54 -3.36
N LEU A 66 9.00 16.05 -4.28
CA LEU A 66 9.94 14.96 -4.06
C LEU A 66 10.75 15.18 -2.77
N GLY A 67 10.84 14.17 -1.92
CA GLY A 67 11.61 14.23 -0.68
C GLY A 67 10.91 14.94 0.49
N GLN A 68 9.72 15.51 0.27
CA GLN A 68 8.93 16.12 1.34
C GLN A 68 8.42 15.05 2.31
N ILE A 69 8.50 15.35 3.60
CA ILE A 69 7.89 14.53 4.65
C ILE A 69 6.40 14.89 4.70
N VAL A 70 5.55 13.90 4.58
CA VAL A 70 4.09 14.06 4.65
C VAL A 70 3.65 14.37 6.06
N ARG A 71 2.91 15.45 6.25
CA ARG A 71 2.30 15.88 7.50
C ARG A 71 0.79 15.71 7.43
N GLU A 72 0.14 15.69 8.54
CA GLU A 72 -1.33 15.62 8.61
C GLU A 72 -2.00 16.79 7.86
N THR A 73 -1.41 17.99 7.94
CA THR A 73 -1.87 19.22 7.24
C THR A 73 -1.77 19.12 5.72
N ASP A 74 -0.96 18.21 5.19
CA ASP A 74 -0.78 17.99 3.76
C ASP A 74 -1.87 17.09 3.16
N LEU A 75 -2.76 16.56 4.01
CA LEU A 75 -3.75 15.55 3.69
C LEU A 75 -5.17 16.10 3.78
N THR A 76 -6.03 15.67 2.87
CA THR A 76 -7.48 15.85 2.98
C THR A 76 -8.18 14.56 2.57
N ARG A 77 -9.43 14.40 2.99
CA ARG A 77 -10.24 13.22 2.68
C ARG A 77 -11.10 13.50 1.46
N LEU A 78 -11.08 12.60 0.50
CA LEU A 78 -11.94 12.65 -0.68
C LEU A 78 -12.81 11.41 -0.71
N LYS A 79 -14.12 11.63 -0.68
CA LYS A 79 -15.10 10.56 -0.89
C LYS A 79 -15.23 10.31 -2.38
N THR A 80 -14.83 9.13 -2.84
CA THR A 80 -14.87 8.78 -4.26
C THR A 80 -15.42 7.39 -4.48
N GLU A 81 -16.05 7.19 -5.63
CA GLU A 81 -16.44 5.87 -6.10
C GLU A 81 -15.24 5.24 -6.81
N THR A 82 -14.81 4.09 -6.37
CA THR A 82 -13.70 3.36 -6.97
C THR A 82 -14.05 1.89 -7.16
N THR A 83 -13.51 1.31 -8.21
CA THR A 83 -13.54 -0.13 -8.45
C THR A 83 -12.26 -0.80 -7.98
N LEU A 84 -11.24 0.00 -7.60
CA LEU A 84 -9.92 -0.47 -7.20
C LEU A 84 -9.77 -0.41 -5.68
N ASN A 85 -9.12 -1.40 -5.12
CA ASN A 85 -8.73 -1.42 -3.70
C ASN A 85 -7.47 -0.58 -3.41
N SER A 86 -7.11 0.34 -4.32
CA SER A 86 -5.93 1.19 -4.22
C SER A 86 -6.27 2.54 -3.60
N GLY A 87 -5.43 2.99 -2.69
CA GLY A 87 -5.57 4.25 -1.96
C GLY A 87 -5.56 4.03 -0.46
N ILE A 88 -4.99 4.98 0.25
CA ILE A 88 -4.83 4.93 1.70
C ILE A 88 -6.00 5.64 2.35
N THR A 89 -6.57 5.03 3.38
CA THR A 89 -7.70 5.56 4.16
C THR A 89 -7.26 6.07 5.53
N ASP A 90 -6.13 5.57 6.04
CA ASP A 90 -5.60 5.88 7.36
C ASP A 90 -4.35 6.77 7.26
N ALA A 91 -4.43 7.98 7.83
CA ALA A 91 -3.34 8.94 7.84
C ALA A 91 -2.11 8.46 8.63
N SER A 92 -2.31 7.63 9.65
CA SER A 92 -1.20 7.09 10.48
C SER A 92 -0.20 6.27 9.66
N LEU A 93 -0.66 5.67 8.56
CA LEU A 93 0.18 4.87 7.67
C LEU A 93 1.13 5.72 6.80
N ILE A 94 0.89 7.03 6.67
CA ILE A 94 1.60 7.89 5.73
C ILE A 94 2.22 9.14 6.35
N VAL A 95 1.70 9.62 7.46
CA VAL A 95 2.30 10.75 8.20
C VAL A 95 3.71 10.35 8.66
N GLY A 96 4.68 11.23 8.42
CA GLY A 96 6.09 10.97 8.68
C GLY A 96 6.85 10.25 7.57
N LYS A 97 6.18 9.67 6.58
CA LYS A 97 6.82 9.10 5.40
C LYS A 97 7.26 10.20 4.42
N VAL A 98 8.15 9.85 3.53
CA VAL A 98 8.78 10.74 2.55
C VAL A 98 8.30 10.40 1.15
N LEU A 99 7.92 11.43 0.37
CA LEU A 99 7.51 11.26 -1.01
C LEU A 99 8.67 10.84 -1.92
N ARG A 100 8.42 9.85 -2.77
CA ARG A 100 9.37 9.36 -3.79
C ARG A 100 9.39 10.23 -5.04
N TYR A 101 8.34 10.99 -5.30
CA TYR A 101 8.21 11.93 -6.44
C TYR A 101 7.19 13.02 -6.11
N SER A 102 7.21 14.11 -6.88
CA SER A 102 6.27 15.20 -6.70
C SER A 102 4.87 14.83 -7.19
N ILE A 103 3.84 15.26 -6.47
CA ILE A 103 2.43 15.05 -6.79
C ILE A 103 1.66 16.36 -6.78
N ALA A 104 0.62 16.45 -7.61
CA ALA A 104 -0.26 17.63 -7.66
C ALA A 104 -1.27 17.61 -6.49
N ALA A 105 -1.91 18.75 -6.24
CA ALA A 105 -3.05 18.84 -5.32
C ALA A 105 -4.19 17.90 -5.76
N GLY A 106 -4.89 17.30 -4.79
CA GLY A 106 -6.00 16.38 -5.04
C GLY A 106 -5.59 14.98 -5.50
N TYR A 107 -4.29 14.66 -5.50
CA TYR A 107 -3.80 13.35 -5.93
C TYR A 107 -4.02 12.30 -4.84
N ILE A 108 -4.58 11.13 -5.20
CA ILE A 108 -4.80 10.03 -4.26
C ILE A 108 -3.46 9.44 -3.83
N LEU A 109 -3.23 9.39 -2.53
CA LEU A 109 -2.00 8.85 -1.96
C LEU A 109 -2.04 7.31 -1.92
N ARG A 110 -0.92 6.69 -2.30
CA ARG A 110 -0.69 5.25 -2.30
C ARG A 110 0.65 4.92 -1.66
N GLU A 111 0.78 3.71 -1.16
CA GLU A 111 1.99 3.26 -0.46
C GLU A 111 3.24 3.29 -1.34
N ASP A 112 3.11 2.96 -2.63
CA ASP A 112 4.22 2.96 -3.59
C ASP A 112 4.85 4.33 -3.83
N MET A 113 4.11 5.42 -3.52
CA MET A 113 4.57 6.81 -3.61
C MET A 113 5.44 7.22 -2.42
N LEU A 114 5.48 6.42 -1.39
CA LEU A 114 6.05 6.77 -0.10
C LEU A 114 7.22 5.84 0.26
N ARG A 115 8.12 6.32 1.09
CA ARG A 115 9.17 5.54 1.75
C ARG A 115 9.34 6.00 3.19
N ALA A 116 9.91 5.18 4.01
CA ALA A 116 10.35 5.59 5.33
C ALA A 116 11.43 6.69 5.22
N PRO A 117 11.50 7.62 6.16
CA PRO A 117 12.61 8.55 6.24
C PRO A 117 13.92 7.80 6.47
N TYR A 118 15.03 8.35 5.96
CA TYR A 118 16.31 7.77 6.25
C TYR A 118 16.69 8.01 7.71
N SER A 119 16.99 6.95 8.44
CA SER A 119 17.60 7.01 9.77
C SER A 119 19.13 7.25 9.68
N ILE A 120 19.74 6.81 8.57
CA ILE A 120 21.17 7.01 8.27
C ILE A 120 21.30 7.62 6.89
N LYS A 121 22.10 8.70 6.77
CA LYS A 121 22.39 9.35 5.50
C LYS A 121 23.81 9.04 5.05
N GLN A 122 24.04 8.95 3.75
CA GLN A 122 25.38 8.83 3.17
C GLN A 122 26.30 9.97 3.65
N GLY A 123 27.51 9.62 4.03
CA GLY A 123 28.49 10.55 4.59
C GLY A 123 28.32 10.84 6.08
N GLN A 124 27.28 10.35 6.72
CA GLN A 124 27.05 10.51 8.15
C GLN A 124 28.01 9.63 8.95
N THR A 125 28.60 10.20 10.03
CA THR A 125 29.29 9.39 11.04
C THR A 125 28.28 8.62 11.85
N VAL A 126 28.42 7.32 11.93
CA VAL A 126 27.49 6.39 12.57
C VAL A 126 28.18 5.49 13.56
N ASN A 127 27.47 5.02 14.56
CA ASN A 127 27.94 3.99 15.47
C ASN A 127 27.63 2.61 14.89
N LEU A 128 28.62 1.73 14.93
CA LEU A 128 28.52 0.32 14.56
C LEU A 128 28.39 -0.48 15.86
N SER A 129 27.37 -1.31 15.98
CA SER A 129 27.13 -2.13 17.17
C SER A 129 27.06 -3.60 16.77
N ILE A 130 27.90 -4.40 17.40
CA ILE A 130 27.91 -5.87 17.26
C ILE A 130 27.44 -6.44 18.60
N GLN A 131 26.37 -7.20 18.57
CA GLN A 131 25.89 -7.94 19.75
C GLN A 131 26.25 -9.42 19.58
N ALA A 132 27.04 -9.95 20.47
CA ALA A 132 27.42 -11.36 20.49
C ALA A 132 27.52 -11.88 21.92
N ASN A 133 26.88 -12.99 22.20
CA ASN A 133 27.03 -13.80 23.45
C ASN A 133 27.12 -12.98 24.75
N GLY A 134 26.24 -11.94 24.92
CA GLY A 134 26.15 -11.16 26.15
C GLY A 134 27.10 -9.98 26.26
N PHE A 135 27.87 -9.67 25.23
CA PHE A 135 28.65 -8.43 25.16
C PHE A 135 28.30 -7.60 23.91
N THR A 136 28.49 -6.30 24.01
CA THR A 136 28.27 -5.34 22.91
C THR A 136 29.62 -4.69 22.58
N LEU A 137 30.04 -4.80 21.34
CA LEU A 137 31.19 -4.06 20.80
C LEU A 137 30.67 -2.87 20.00
N SER A 138 31.20 -1.70 20.26
CA SER A 138 30.90 -0.48 19.54
C SER A 138 32.12 0.08 18.82
N SER A 139 31.91 0.56 17.61
CA SER A 139 32.92 1.25 16.81
C SER A 139 32.24 2.38 16.05
N SER A 140 33.01 3.24 15.41
CA SER A 140 32.49 4.29 14.54
C SER A 140 32.88 4.07 13.08
N GLY A 141 32.05 4.58 12.18
CA GLY A 141 32.30 4.54 10.75
C GLY A 141 31.56 5.66 10.03
N VAL A 142 31.80 5.78 8.72
CA VAL A 142 31.10 6.72 7.85
C VAL A 142 30.20 5.92 6.92
N ALA A 143 28.90 6.23 6.92
CA ALA A 143 27.93 5.57 6.08
C ALA A 143 28.20 5.83 4.58
N LEU A 144 28.15 4.78 3.76
CA LEU A 144 28.42 4.85 2.32
C LEU A 144 27.14 4.96 1.49
N ASN A 145 25.98 4.67 2.05
CA ASN A 145 24.67 4.80 1.42
C ASN A 145 23.64 5.31 2.42
N ASN A 146 22.49 5.81 1.90
CA ASN A 146 21.34 6.10 2.72
C ASN A 146 20.63 4.80 3.11
N ALA A 147 20.05 4.76 4.31
CA ALA A 147 19.22 3.65 4.76
C ALA A 147 18.12 4.13 5.71
N SER A 148 16.94 3.59 5.55
CA SER A 148 15.85 3.69 6.51
C SER A 148 15.99 2.59 7.57
N GLU A 149 15.23 2.68 8.64
CA GLU A 149 15.19 1.63 9.65
C GLU A 149 14.89 0.27 9.01
N GLY A 150 15.67 -0.74 9.41
CA GLY A 150 15.56 -2.11 8.89
C GLY A 150 16.26 -2.36 7.55
N GLU A 151 16.73 -1.31 6.85
CA GLU A 151 17.42 -1.46 5.58
C GLU A 151 18.93 -1.72 5.78
N THR A 152 19.53 -2.38 4.78
CA THR A 152 20.97 -2.64 4.79
C THR A 152 21.75 -1.36 4.50
N VAL A 153 22.74 -1.09 5.34
CA VAL A 153 23.64 0.03 5.19
C VAL A 153 25.11 -0.43 5.26
N GLN A 154 25.94 0.19 4.46
CA GLN A 154 27.39 -0.01 4.47
C GLN A 154 28.06 1.18 5.14
N ALA A 155 29.05 0.90 5.96
CA ALA A 155 29.88 1.94 6.56
C ALA A 155 31.36 1.59 6.43
N ARG A 156 32.19 2.62 6.26
CA ARG A 156 33.67 2.52 6.25
C ARG A 156 34.18 2.90 7.63
N THR A 157 34.89 1.97 8.25
CA THR A 157 35.56 2.21 9.54
C THR A 157 36.80 3.09 9.36
N SER A 158 37.35 3.61 10.46
CA SER A 158 38.59 4.35 10.49
C SER A 158 39.82 3.56 9.95
N SER A 159 39.75 2.21 10.04
CA SER A 159 40.76 1.31 9.46
C SER A 159 40.58 1.09 7.96
N GLY A 160 39.58 1.73 7.30
CA GLY A 160 39.31 1.61 5.88
C GLY A 160 38.46 0.40 5.47
N ARG A 161 38.09 -0.46 6.41
CA ARG A 161 37.23 -1.63 6.13
C ARG A 161 35.77 -1.21 5.91
N VAL A 162 35.15 -1.85 4.94
CA VAL A 162 33.70 -1.69 4.70
C VAL A 162 32.97 -2.80 5.43
N ILE A 163 31.98 -2.42 6.24
CA ILE A 163 31.15 -3.33 7.02
C ILE A 163 29.70 -3.06 6.64
N SER A 164 28.94 -4.12 6.48
CA SER A 164 27.49 -4.05 6.23
C SER A 164 26.73 -4.43 7.49
N GLY A 165 25.60 -3.78 7.71
CA GLY A 165 24.69 -4.07 8.81
C GLY A 165 23.30 -3.52 8.53
N THR A 166 22.42 -3.61 9.51
CA THR A 166 21.05 -3.11 9.45
C THR A 166 20.94 -1.77 10.16
N ALA A 167 20.34 -0.79 9.52
CA ALA A 167 20.09 0.51 10.11
C ALA A 167 19.00 0.43 11.20
N SER A 168 19.27 0.98 12.37
CA SER A 168 18.31 1.17 13.45
C SER A 168 17.63 2.53 13.33
N ALA A 169 16.46 2.71 13.99
CA ALA A 169 15.76 3.99 14.10
C ALA A 169 16.65 5.10 14.67
N ASP A 170 17.52 4.75 15.62
CA ASP A 170 18.43 5.68 16.31
C ASP A 170 19.67 6.05 15.48
N GLY A 171 19.77 5.60 14.24
CA GLY A 171 20.93 5.88 13.38
C GLY A 171 22.17 5.05 13.72
N VAL A 172 22.02 3.94 14.42
CA VAL A 172 23.06 2.95 14.71
C VAL A 172 23.02 1.84 13.66
N ILE A 173 24.17 1.31 13.28
CA ILE A 173 24.27 0.14 12.41
C ILE A 173 24.42 -1.10 13.27
N LEU A 174 23.45 -1.98 13.20
CA LEU A 174 23.46 -3.29 13.87
C LEU A 174 24.12 -4.31 12.96
N ILE A 175 25.19 -4.91 13.44
CA ILE A 175 25.95 -5.93 12.72
C ILE A 175 25.64 -7.28 13.37
N ASN A 176 25.05 -8.17 12.60
CA ASN A 176 24.88 -9.57 13.00
C ASN A 176 26.17 -10.33 12.65
N PRO A 177 26.78 -11.00 13.63
CA PRO A 177 28.01 -11.78 13.42
C PRO A 177 27.79 -13.01 12.52
#